data_595fa903838a38f556a8782cf678ded9
#
_entry.id   595fa903838a38f556a8782cf678ded9
#
_cell.length_a   1.000
_cell.length_b   1.000
_cell.length_c   1.000
_cell.angle_alpha   90.00
_cell.angle_beta   90.00
_cell.angle_gamma   90.00
#
_symmetry.space_group_name_H-M   'P 1'
#
loop_
_entity.id
_entity.type
_entity.pdbx_description
1 polymer ?
#
loop_
_entity_poly.entity_id
_entity_poly.type
_entity_poly.pdbx_seq_one_letter_code
_entity_poly.pdbx_strand_id
1 'polypeptide(L)'
;MPTINQLIRKGREQVEYKSNSPILKKRPQRRGVCTAVRTMTPKKPNSALRKIARIRLTDGLEGTAYIPGIGHNLQEHSVVLIRGGRVKDLPGVRYHIIRGALDTAGVAKRMQSRSLYGAKRPKK
;
A
#
# COMPACT_ATOMS: atom_id res chain seq x y z
N MET A 1 29.65 -26.61 -3.43
CA MET A 1 29.02 -27.44 -2.38
C MET A 1 29.92 -27.44 -1.13
N PRO A 2 29.37 -27.19 0.03
CA PRO A 2 30.16 -27.31 1.25
C PRO A 2 30.44 -28.78 1.59
N THR A 3 31.61 -29.00 2.20
CA THR A 3 31.96 -30.33 2.67
C THR A 3 31.28 -30.64 3.99
N ILE A 4 31.24 -31.93 4.34
CA ILE A 4 30.66 -32.34 5.64
C ILE A 4 31.33 -31.66 6.80
N ASN A 5 32.65 -31.49 6.76
CA ASN A 5 33.39 -30.82 7.82
C ASN A 5 33.04 -29.35 7.93
N GLN A 6 32.75 -28.68 6.81
CA GLN A 6 32.29 -27.28 6.83
C GLN A 6 30.90 -27.16 7.44
N LEU A 7 30.00 -28.10 7.15
CA LEU A 7 28.68 -28.11 7.75
C LEU A 7 28.68 -28.38 9.25
N ILE A 8 29.59 -29.22 9.71
CA ILE A 8 29.77 -29.49 11.14
C ILE A 8 30.25 -28.23 11.89
N ARG A 9 31.15 -27.45 11.28
CA ARG A 9 31.67 -26.22 11.89
C ARG A 9 30.65 -25.08 11.92
N LYS A 10 29.93 -24.87 10.85
CA LYS A 10 29.10 -23.66 10.66
C LYS A 10 27.63 -23.96 10.40
N GLY A 11 27.16 -25.18 10.39
CA GLY A 11 25.77 -25.49 10.13
C GLY A 11 25.15 -24.70 8.97
N ARG A 12 23.91 -25.02 8.65
CA ARG A 12 23.14 -24.27 7.65
C ARG A 12 22.30 -23.23 8.35
N GLU A 13 22.38 -22.01 7.85
CA GLU A 13 21.56 -20.92 8.36
C GLU A 13 20.46 -20.64 7.35
N GLN A 14 19.24 -20.44 7.87
CA GLN A 14 18.16 -19.98 7.00
C GLN A 14 18.33 -18.51 6.70
N VAL A 15 18.23 -18.17 5.42
CA VAL A 15 18.28 -16.77 5.01
C VAL A 15 16.94 -16.12 5.34
N GLU A 16 16.98 -15.07 6.12
CA GLU A 16 15.78 -14.32 6.45
C GLU A 16 15.50 -13.30 5.36
N TYR A 17 14.27 -13.27 4.89
CA TYR A 17 13.83 -12.30 3.89
C TYR A 17 13.13 -11.13 4.55
N LYS A 18 13.52 -9.92 4.16
CA LYS A 18 12.84 -8.73 4.63
C LYS A 18 11.49 -8.58 3.97
N SER A 19 10.49 -8.23 4.75
CA SER A 19 9.16 -7.97 4.22
C SER A 19 9.16 -6.72 3.33
N ASN A 20 8.41 -6.76 2.24
CA ASN A 20 8.16 -5.59 1.42
C ASN A 20 7.13 -4.65 2.03
N SER A 21 6.46 -5.08 3.08
CA SER A 21 5.42 -4.30 3.76
C SER A 21 5.66 -4.30 5.27
N PRO A 22 6.78 -3.71 5.75
CA PRO A 22 7.17 -3.83 7.17
C PRO A 22 6.16 -3.22 8.13
N ILE A 23 5.45 -2.17 7.76
CA ILE A 23 4.50 -1.52 8.66
C ILE A 23 3.22 -2.33 8.88
N LEU A 24 2.94 -3.31 8.01
CA LEU A 24 1.77 -4.18 8.18
C LEU A 24 1.98 -5.27 9.22
N LYS A 25 3.21 -5.62 9.55
CA LYS A 25 3.56 -6.61 10.58
C LYS A 25 2.79 -7.92 10.42
N LYS A 26 2.81 -8.50 9.21
CA LYS A 26 2.15 -9.76 8.86
C LYS A 26 0.62 -9.71 8.89
N ARG A 27 0.05 -8.53 8.80
CA ARG A 27 -1.41 -8.35 8.71
C ARG A 27 -1.81 -8.05 7.28
N PRO A 28 -2.99 -8.49 6.83
CA PRO A 28 -3.42 -8.18 5.46
C PRO A 28 -3.75 -6.71 5.26
N GLN A 29 -4.33 -6.05 6.27
CA GLN A 29 -4.66 -4.63 6.21
C GLN A 29 -4.44 -3.98 7.58
N ARG A 30 -4.25 -2.65 7.57
CA ARG A 30 -4.17 -1.87 8.80
C ARG A 30 -4.85 -0.52 8.63
N ARG A 31 -5.40 -0.03 9.72
CA ARG A 31 -6.02 1.30 9.75
C ARG A 31 -4.95 2.36 10.06
N GLY A 32 -5.07 3.49 9.39
CA GLY A 32 -4.20 4.63 9.65
C GLY A 32 -4.90 5.94 9.40
N VAL A 33 -4.23 7.03 9.71
CA VAL A 33 -4.72 8.39 9.52
C VAL A 33 -3.83 9.08 8.51
N CYS A 34 -4.43 9.77 7.53
CA CYS A 34 -3.67 10.54 6.55
C CYS A 34 -3.03 11.74 7.22
N THR A 35 -1.70 11.85 7.15
CA THR A 35 -0.97 13.03 7.64
C THR A 35 -0.75 14.05 6.54
N ALA A 36 -0.71 13.60 5.29
CA ALA A 36 -0.61 14.48 4.12
C ALA A 36 -1.18 13.75 2.91
N VAL A 37 -1.84 14.48 2.02
CA VAL A 37 -2.33 13.94 0.74
C VAL A 37 -1.68 14.76 -0.36
N ARG A 38 -0.93 14.09 -1.24
CA ARG A 38 -0.12 14.76 -2.27
C ARG A 38 -0.20 14.02 -3.59
N THR A 39 0.41 14.61 -4.60
CA THR A 39 0.65 13.95 -5.87
C THR A 39 2.15 13.67 -5.99
N MET A 40 2.49 12.67 -6.78
CA MET A 40 3.88 12.27 -6.97
C MET A 40 4.12 11.90 -8.41
N THR A 41 5.26 12.33 -8.94
CA THR A 41 5.66 11.99 -10.29
C THR A 41 6.25 10.57 -10.30
N PRO A 42 5.85 9.70 -11.25
CA PRO A 42 6.44 8.36 -11.31
C PRO A 42 7.88 8.39 -11.83
N LYS A 43 8.53 7.24 -11.74
CA LYS A 43 9.88 7.07 -12.28
C LYS A 43 9.88 7.20 -13.79
N LYS A 44 11.02 7.64 -14.36
CA LYS A 44 11.22 7.62 -15.81
C LYS A 44 11.07 6.19 -16.35
N PRO A 45 10.52 5.96 -17.53
CA PRO A 45 10.11 6.95 -18.55
C PRO A 45 8.67 7.45 -18.39
N ASN A 46 7.98 7.11 -17.33
CA ASN A 46 6.58 7.49 -17.15
C ASN A 46 6.43 8.91 -16.66
N SER A 47 5.31 9.51 -16.98
CA SER A 47 4.98 10.88 -16.56
C SER A 47 3.50 10.97 -16.24
N ALA A 48 3.17 11.47 -15.07
CA ALA A 48 1.79 11.65 -14.60
C ALA A 48 1.81 12.32 -13.23
N LEU A 49 0.64 12.62 -12.71
CA LEU A 49 0.48 13.04 -11.32
C LEU A 49 -0.25 11.92 -10.57
N ARG A 50 0.51 11.08 -9.90
CA ARG A 50 -0.04 9.97 -9.13
C ARG A 50 -0.48 10.47 -7.76
N LYS A 51 -1.66 10.06 -7.33
CA LYS A 51 -2.21 10.47 -6.03
C LYS A 51 -1.68 9.54 -4.95
N ILE A 52 -1.06 10.12 -3.93
CA ILE A 52 -0.53 9.36 -2.79
C ILE A 52 -0.96 10.03 -1.50
N ALA A 53 -0.90 9.26 -0.41
CA ALA A 53 -1.15 9.78 0.92
C ALA A 53 -0.07 9.25 1.85
N ARG A 54 0.44 10.13 2.71
CA ARG A 54 1.32 9.70 3.79
C ARG A 54 0.43 9.38 4.99
N ILE A 55 0.61 8.20 5.54
CA ILE A 55 -0.31 7.64 6.53
C ILE A 55 0.45 7.28 7.80
N ARG A 56 -0.13 7.65 8.93
CA ARG A 56 0.36 7.24 10.24
C ARG A 56 -0.56 6.15 10.79
N LEU A 57 0.01 5.00 11.09
CA LEU A 57 -0.74 3.88 11.62
C LEU A 57 -1.03 4.04 13.11
N THR A 58 -1.93 3.22 13.63
CA THR A 58 -2.34 3.28 15.02
C THR A 58 -1.21 3.03 16.01
N ASP A 59 -0.16 2.32 15.60
CA ASP A 59 1.01 2.05 16.45
C ASP A 59 2.16 3.04 16.25
N GLY A 60 1.93 4.14 15.53
CA GLY A 60 2.91 5.20 15.37
C GLY A 60 3.81 5.08 14.16
N LEU A 61 3.78 3.98 13.43
CA LEU A 61 4.56 3.81 12.21
C LEU A 61 3.95 4.62 11.06
N GLU A 62 4.80 5.14 10.19
CA GLU A 62 4.36 5.92 9.04
C GLU A 62 4.76 5.24 7.74
N GLY A 63 3.93 5.43 6.72
CA GLY A 63 4.21 4.93 5.38
C GLY A 63 3.49 5.75 4.34
N THR A 64 3.88 5.56 3.08
CA THR A 64 3.23 6.22 1.94
C THR A 64 2.41 5.19 1.18
N ALA A 65 1.15 5.50 0.93
CA ALA A 65 0.23 4.61 0.23
C ALA A 65 -0.31 5.28 -1.03
N TYR A 66 -0.56 4.46 -2.05
CA TYR A 66 -1.16 4.91 -3.30
C TYR A 66 -2.68 4.93 -3.19
N ILE A 67 -3.29 5.96 -3.74
CA ILE A 67 -4.75 6.08 -3.81
C ILE A 67 -5.19 5.60 -5.19
N PRO A 68 -5.75 4.38 -5.30
CA PRO A 68 -6.13 3.83 -6.61
C PRO A 68 -7.41 4.45 -7.16
N GLY A 69 -7.56 4.38 -8.48
CA GLY A 69 -8.75 4.85 -9.16
C GLY A 69 -8.70 6.32 -9.52
N ILE A 70 -9.82 6.83 -10.00
CA ILE A 70 -9.95 8.22 -10.45
C ILE A 70 -10.56 9.05 -9.34
N GLY A 71 -9.85 10.11 -8.93
CA GLY A 71 -10.34 11.02 -7.91
C GLY A 71 -10.40 10.42 -6.51
N HIS A 72 -10.53 11.24 -5.52
CA HIS A 72 -10.68 10.81 -4.13
C HIS A 72 -11.26 11.94 -3.30
N ASN A 73 -11.73 11.60 -2.11
CA ASN A 73 -12.23 12.58 -1.15
C ASN A 73 -11.34 12.69 0.09
N LEU A 74 -10.11 12.20 0.00
CA LEU A 74 -9.20 12.19 1.13
C LEU A 74 -8.58 13.56 1.38
N GLN A 75 -8.37 13.85 2.63
CA GLN A 75 -7.70 15.07 3.06
C GLN A 75 -6.95 14.76 4.35
N GLU A 76 -6.20 15.72 4.86
CA GLU A 76 -5.47 15.55 6.10
C GLU A 76 -6.42 15.13 7.22
N HIS A 77 -5.99 14.19 8.04
CA HIS A 77 -6.73 13.57 9.15
C HIS A 77 -7.85 12.59 8.74
N SER A 78 -7.96 12.25 7.46
CA SER A 78 -8.89 11.18 7.03
C SER A 78 -8.41 9.82 7.54
N VAL A 79 -9.34 9.01 8.02
CA VAL A 79 -9.04 7.64 8.47
C VAL A 79 -9.17 6.71 7.28
N VAL A 80 -8.14 5.90 7.03
CA VAL A 80 -8.09 5.02 5.87
C VAL A 80 -7.64 3.62 6.27
N LEU A 81 -7.96 2.66 5.43
CA LEU A 81 -7.47 1.28 5.57
C LEU A 81 -6.46 1.03 4.46
N ILE A 82 -5.28 0.53 4.82
CA ILE A 82 -4.23 0.25 3.84
C ILE A 82 -3.95 -1.24 3.75
N ARG A 83 -3.47 -1.66 2.60
CA ARG A 83 -3.01 -3.03 2.35
C ARG A 83 -1.63 -3.01 1.72
N GLY A 84 -0.98 -4.16 1.71
CA GLY A 84 0.29 -4.30 1.00
C GLY A 84 0.08 -4.25 -0.51
N GLY A 85 1.13 -3.92 -1.21
CA GLY A 85 1.12 -3.81 -2.66
C GLY A 85 1.94 -2.62 -3.10
N ARG A 86 3.08 -2.90 -3.71
CA ARG A 86 3.98 -1.84 -4.16
C ARG A 86 3.51 -1.27 -5.49
N VAL A 87 3.69 0.04 -5.65
CA VAL A 87 3.51 0.70 -6.95
C VAL A 87 4.88 0.80 -7.61
N LYS A 88 5.07 0.06 -8.68
CA LYS A 88 6.36 -0.02 -9.36
C LYS A 88 6.82 1.33 -9.91
N ASP A 89 5.88 2.14 -10.38
CA ASP A 89 6.17 3.48 -10.94
C ASP A 89 6.62 4.49 -9.89
N LEU A 90 6.29 4.27 -8.63
CA LEU A 90 6.51 5.27 -7.59
C LEU A 90 7.55 4.78 -6.59
N PRO A 91 8.65 5.53 -6.39
CA PRO A 91 9.66 5.12 -5.42
C PRO A 91 9.14 5.25 -3.99
N GLY A 92 9.39 4.22 -3.17
CA GLY A 92 9.03 4.23 -1.77
C GLY A 92 7.55 4.00 -1.45
N VAL A 93 6.71 3.80 -2.46
CA VAL A 93 5.28 3.53 -2.25
C VAL A 93 5.07 2.02 -2.24
N ARG A 94 4.85 1.46 -1.05
CA ARG A 94 4.73 0.00 -0.83
C ARG A 94 3.33 -0.45 -0.45
N TYR A 95 2.39 0.46 -0.40
CA TYR A 95 1.05 0.20 0.13
C TYR A 95 0.00 0.82 -0.75
N HIS A 96 -1.23 0.32 -0.63
CA HIS A 96 -2.39 0.87 -1.33
C HIS A 96 -3.48 1.18 -0.31
N ILE A 97 -4.20 2.26 -0.54
CA ILE A 97 -5.41 2.57 0.23
C ILE A 97 -6.57 1.77 -0.34
N ILE A 98 -7.37 1.14 0.54
CA ILE A 98 -8.53 0.38 0.11
C ILE A 98 -9.70 1.35 -0.09
N ARG A 99 -10.22 1.41 -1.32
CA ARG A 99 -11.35 2.26 -1.66
C ARG A 99 -12.66 1.66 -1.11
N GLY A 100 -13.55 2.54 -0.66
CA GLY A 100 -14.84 2.12 -0.13
C GLY A 100 -14.82 1.68 1.33
N ALA A 101 -13.70 1.87 2.03
CA ALA A 101 -13.55 1.52 3.45
C ALA A 101 -13.24 2.78 4.25
N LEU A 102 -13.79 2.86 5.47
CA LEU A 102 -13.58 3.99 6.38
C LEU A 102 -13.91 5.33 5.70
N ASP A 103 -13.02 6.30 5.75
CA ASP A 103 -13.26 7.63 5.17
C ASP A 103 -13.02 7.71 3.67
N THR A 104 -12.53 6.64 3.05
CA THR A 104 -12.26 6.61 1.62
C THR A 104 -13.51 6.19 0.85
N ALA A 105 -14.05 7.10 0.03
CA ALA A 105 -15.18 6.75 -0.84
C ALA A 105 -14.71 5.87 -2.00
N GLY A 106 -15.62 5.06 -2.52
CA GLY A 106 -15.34 4.29 -3.74
C GLY A 106 -15.25 5.21 -4.96
N VAL A 107 -14.77 4.64 -6.07
CA VAL A 107 -14.68 5.39 -7.33
C VAL A 107 -16.08 5.61 -7.89
N ALA A 108 -16.46 6.87 -8.07
CA ALA A 108 -17.78 7.23 -8.59
C ALA A 108 -17.95 6.79 -10.04
N LYS A 109 -19.16 6.33 -10.38
CA LYS A 109 -19.53 5.95 -11.75
C LYS A 109 -18.72 4.80 -12.35
N ARG A 110 -18.01 4.06 -11.55
CA ARG A 110 -17.25 2.92 -12.04
C ARG A 110 -18.17 1.71 -12.20
N MET A 111 -18.13 1.07 -13.36
CA MET A 111 -19.01 -0.05 -13.70
C MET A 111 -18.31 -1.41 -13.79
N GLN A 112 -17.00 -1.42 -14.04
CA GLN A 112 -16.22 -2.65 -14.16
C GLN A 112 -15.22 -2.75 -13.01
N SER A 113 -14.98 -3.98 -12.54
CA SER A 113 -14.04 -4.25 -11.44
C SER A 113 -14.35 -3.41 -10.20
N ARG A 114 -15.60 -3.30 -9.86
CA ARG A 114 -16.07 -2.42 -8.78
C ARG A 114 -15.47 -2.78 -7.43
N SER A 115 -15.25 -4.06 -7.17
CA SER A 115 -14.70 -4.50 -5.91
C SER A 115 -13.28 -4.00 -5.67
N LEU A 116 -12.50 -3.81 -6.73
CA LEU A 116 -11.13 -3.31 -6.61
C LEU A 116 -11.09 -1.82 -6.21
N TYR A 117 -12.16 -1.08 -6.49
CA TYR A 117 -12.22 0.37 -6.28
C TYR A 117 -13.34 0.79 -5.35
N GLY A 118 -13.91 -0.15 -4.63
CA GLY A 118 -14.92 0.16 -3.62
C GLY A 118 -16.23 0.71 -4.15
N ALA A 119 -16.55 0.46 -5.42
CA ALA A 119 -17.80 0.94 -6.01
C ALA A 119 -18.94 -0.04 -5.73
N LYS A 120 -20.08 0.49 -5.31
CA LYS A 120 -21.28 -0.30 -5.06
C LYS A 120 -21.97 -0.69 -6.36
N ARG A 121 -22.72 -1.78 -6.32
CA ARG A 121 -23.53 -2.21 -7.46
C ARG A 121 -24.52 -1.11 -7.82
N PRO A 122 -24.56 -0.66 -9.10
CA PRO A 122 -25.53 0.36 -9.47
C PRO A 122 -26.96 -0.17 -9.34
N LYS A 123 -27.82 0.66 -8.82
CA LYS A 123 -29.24 0.34 -8.76
C LYS A 123 -29.87 0.52 -10.14
N LYS A 124 -30.71 -0.43 -10.53
CA LYS A 124 -31.46 -0.33 -11.77
C LYS A 124 -32.67 0.57 -11.57
#